data_5521aa8e490c42b485f8c089ace623ce
#
_entry.id   5521aa8e490c42b485f8c089ace623ce
#
_cell.length_a   1.000
_cell.length_b   1.000
_cell.length_c   1.000
_cell.angle_alpha   90.00
_cell.angle_beta   90.00
_cell.angle_gamma   90.00
#
_symmetry.space_group_name_H-M   'P 1'
#
loop_
_entity.id
_entity.type
_entity.pdbx_description
1 polymer ?
#
loop_
_entity_poly.entity_id
_entity_poly.type
_entity_poly.pdbx_seq_one_letter_code
_entity_poly.pdbx_strand_id
1 'polypeptide(L)'
;MKKSFVLFAFLFALVLGVNQNLFAQNEPVLYFCEKYGSNGEVGVSDRFTTGYLTVMVKCDDALDLEDVSIQFDKYNSRSKKFEFYKKFDYVIEPDMKYVFFAKNDDSDLKFEEAGFYRVFLLDDKDKTVASALIEIID
;
A
#
# COMPACT_ATOMS: atom_id res chain seq x y z
N MET A 1 -1.56 -55.08 -15.63
CA MET A 1 -2.25 -53.99 -16.33
C MET A 1 -3.04 -53.07 -15.37
N LYS A 2 -3.71 -53.53 -14.33
CA LYS A 2 -4.48 -52.71 -13.42
C LYS A 2 -3.63 -51.71 -12.59
N LYS A 3 -2.39 -52.04 -12.22
CA LYS A 3 -1.50 -51.18 -11.43
C LYS A 3 -0.95 -49.98 -12.21
N SER A 4 -0.73 -50.13 -13.53
CA SER A 4 -0.24 -49.04 -14.37
C SER A 4 -1.31 -47.98 -14.63
N PHE A 5 -2.58 -48.35 -14.66
CA PHE A 5 -3.69 -47.43 -14.89
C PHE A 5 -3.93 -46.52 -13.68
N VAL A 6 -3.75 -47.06 -12.47
CA VAL A 6 -3.87 -46.28 -11.22
C VAL A 6 -2.74 -45.25 -11.10
N LEU A 7 -1.52 -45.62 -11.50
CA LEU A 7 -0.37 -44.72 -11.48
C LEU A 7 -0.54 -43.55 -12.47
N PHE A 8 -1.09 -43.86 -13.67
CA PHE A 8 -1.34 -42.83 -14.68
C PHE A 8 -2.46 -41.86 -14.28
N ALA A 9 -3.52 -42.37 -13.63
CA ALA A 9 -4.60 -41.54 -13.08
C ALA A 9 -4.13 -40.64 -11.93
N PHE A 10 -3.19 -41.12 -11.10
CA PHE A 10 -2.61 -40.33 -10.03
C PHE A 10 -1.68 -39.20 -10.55
N LEU A 11 -0.90 -39.52 -11.61
CA LEU A 11 -0.05 -38.51 -12.26
C LEU A 11 -0.88 -37.42 -12.97
N PHE A 12 -2.02 -37.81 -13.57
CA PHE A 12 -2.94 -36.86 -14.21
C PHE A 12 -3.67 -35.99 -13.24
N ALA A 13 -4.04 -36.52 -12.06
CA ALA A 13 -4.64 -35.74 -10.98
C ALA A 13 -3.66 -34.72 -10.35
N LEU A 14 -2.36 -35.05 -10.31
CA LEU A 14 -1.31 -34.14 -9.83
C LEU A 14 -1.09 -32.95 -10.80
N VAL A 15 -1.25 -33.17 -12.10
CA VAL A 15 -1.10 -32.10 -13.12
C VAL A 15 -2.32 -31.18 -13.13
N LEU A 16 -3.52 -31.70 -12.81
CA LEU A 16 -4.74 -30.88 -12.73
C LEU A 16 -4.85 -30.06 -11.42
N GLY A 17 -4.11 -30.44 -10.38
CA GLY A 17 -4.10 -29.73 -9.08
C GLY A 17 -3.19 -28.50 -9.06
N VAL A 18 -2.38 -28.24 -10.09
CA VAL A 18 -1.40 -27.13 -10.12
C VAL A 18 -1.90 -25.92 -10.92
N ASN A 19 -3.13 -25.91 -11.39
CA ASN A 19 -3.78 -24.69 -11.87
C ASN A 19 -4.29 -23.87 -10.67
N GLN A 20 -3.42 -23.58 -9.72
CA GLN A 20 -3.58 -22.40 -8.90
C GLN A 20 -3.33 -21.23 -9.86
N ASN A 21 -4.42 -20.55 -10.20
CA ASN A 21 -4.37 -19.29 -10.88
C ASN A 21 -3.36 -18.39 -10.15
N LEU A 22 -2.15 -18.30 -10.70
CA LEU A 22 -1.25 -17.19 -10.49
C LEU A 22 -1.90 -15.97 -11.16
N PHE A 23 -3.07 -15.56 -10.67
CA PHE A 23 -3.45 -14.18 -10.79
C PHE A 23 -2.41 -13.46 -9.95
N ALA A 24 -1.42 -12.85 -10.59
CA ALA A 24 -0.73 -11.74 -10.01
C ALA A 24 -1.87 -10.83 -9.51
N GLN A 25 -2.07 -10.78 -8.20
CA GLN A 25 -3.01 -9.85 -7.62
C GLN A 25 -2.44 -8.49 -7.97
N ASN A 26 -3.13 -7.74 -8.81
CA ASN A 26 -2.83 -6.34 -9.10
C ASN A 26 -3.19 -5.51 -7.85
N GLU A 27 -2.47 -5.78 -6.76
CA GLU A 27 -2.65 -5.06 -5.52
C GLU A 27 -1.99 -3.69 -5.63
N PRO A 28 -2.66 -2.61 -5.22
CA PRO A 28 -2.06 -1.30 -5.16
C PRO A 28 -0.84 -1.29 -4.24
N VAL A 29 0.24 -0.64 -4.69
CA VAL A 29 1.46 -0.46 -3.93
C VAL A 29 1.51 0.96 -3.39
N LEU A 30 1.67 1.11 -2.07
CA LEU A 30 1.89 2.37 -1.40
C LEU A 30 3.38 2.54 -1.08
N TYR A 31 3.93 3.70 -1.42
CA TYR A 31 5.32 4.06 -1.16
C TYR A 31 5.47 5.58 -0.97
N PHE A 32 6.67 6.07 -0.75
CA PHE A 32 6.91 7.46 -0.35
C PHE A 32 7.99 8.10 -1.20
N CYS A 33 7.87 9.43 -1.38
CA CYS A 33 8.91 10.25 -1.95
C CYS A 33 8.94 11.62 -1.27
N GLU A 34 10.03 12.36 -1.44
CA GLU A 34 10.15 13.72 -0.91
C GLU A 34 9.12 14.66 -1.55
N LYS A 35 8.96 14.56 -2.87
CA LYS A 35 7.99 15.35 -3.64
C LYS A 35 7.68 14.71 -4.98
N TYR A 36 6.54 15.07 -5.53
CA TYR A 36 6.17 14.78 -6.90
C TYR A 36 6.37 16.04 -7.76
N GLY A 37 7.29 15.97 -8.71
CA GLY A 37 7.64 17.08 -9.59
C GLY A 37 7.17 16.89 -11.03
N SER A 38 7.53 17.82 -11.91
CA SER A 38 7.18 17.76 -13.34
C SER A 38 7.70 16.51 -14.08
N ASN A 39 8.76 15.90 -13.55
CA ASN A 39 9.39 14.70 -14.12
C ASN A 39 9.09 13.42 -13.28
N GLY A 40 8.09 13.45 -12.41
CA GLY A 40 7.71 12.33 -11.54
C GLY A 40 8.25 12.47 -10.11
N GLU A 41 8.39 11.34 -9.44
CA GLU A 41 8.84 11.25 -8.06
C GLU A 41 10.31 11.66 -7.90
N VAL A 42 10.58 12.35 -6.81
CA VAL A 42 11.94 12.72 -6.39
C VAL A 42 12.18 12.18 -4.98
N GLY A 43 13.31 11.50 -4.80
CA GLY A 43 13.71 11.00 -3.48
C GLY A 43 12.82 9.87 -2.97
N VAL A 44 12.57 8.84 -3.79
CA VAL A 44 11.82 7.64 -3.35
C VAL A 44 12.64 6.88 -2.31
N SER A 45 12.04 6.64 -1.13
CA SER A 45 12.68 5.95 -0.01
C SER A 45 11.61 5.43 0.96
N ASP A 46 12.03 4.66 1.94
CA ASP A 46 11.26 4.26 3.12
C ASP A 46 11.82 4.90 4.42
N ARG A 47 12.80 5.80 4.29
CA ARG A 47 13.47 6.49 5.39
C ARG A 47 13.70 7.95 5.05
N PHE A 48 13.17 8.84 5.89
CA PHE A 48 13.23 10.30 5.70
C PHE A 48 13.50 11.03 7.02
N THR A 49 13.86 12.30 6.92
CA THR A 49 13.84 13.21 8.07
C THR A 49 12.44 13.73 8.33
N THR A 50 12.20 14.29 9.51
CA THR A 50 10.94 14.99 9.83
C THR A 50 10.62 16.06 8.78
N GLY A 51 9.36 16.20 8.44
CA GLY A 51 8.89 17.16 7.44
C GLY A 51 7.72 16.66 6.60
N TYR A 52 7.45 17.39 5.52
CA TYR A 52 6.42 17.02 4.55
C TYR A 52 6.93 15.96 3.60
N LEU A 53 6.10 14.96 3.35
CA LEU A 53 6.35 13.92 2.37
C LEU A 53 5.15 13.76 1.44
N THR A 54 5.38 13.06 0.35
CA THR A 54 4.34 12.65 -0.59
C THR A 54 4.12 11.15 -0.46
N VAL A 55 2.86 10.75 -0.27
CA VAL A 55 2.43 9.36 -0.29
C VAL A 55 2.02 9.01 -1.72
N MET A 56 2.62 7.98 -2.28
CA MET A 56 2.38 7.49 -3.63
C MET A 56 1.59 6.19 -3.59
N VAL A 57 0.63 6.05 -4.50
CA VAL A 57 -0.08 4.78 -4.72
C VAL A 57 -0.08 4.46 -6.20
N LYS A 58 0.34 3.26 -6.55
CA LYS A 58 0.41 2.76 -7.92
C LYS A 58 -0.27 1.40 -8.04
N CYS A 59 -1.05 1.23 -9.10
CA CYS A 59 -1.73 -0.02 -9.43
C CYS A 59 -1.67 -0.24 -10.95
N ASP A 60 -1.67 -1.49 -11.39
CA ASP A 60 -1.72 -1.82 -12.82
C ASP A 60 -3.11 -1.58 -13.40
N ASP A 61 -4.15 -1.74 -12.59
CA ASP A 61 -5.55 -1.47 -12.93
C ASP A 61 -6.08 -0.22 -12.24
N ALA A 62 -7.23 0.30 -12.70
CA ALA A 62 -7.92 1.40 -12.06
C ALA A 62 -8.22 1.07 -10.59
N LEU A 63 -8.06 2.06 -9.69
CA LEU A 63 -8.28 1.87 -8.26
C LEU A 63 -9.76 1.68 -7.93
N ASP A 64 -10.68 2.20 -8.76
CA ASP A 64 -12.14 2.19 -8.54
C ASP A 64 -12.55 2.79 -7.18
N LEU A 65 -11.79 3.81 -6.73
CA LEU A 65 -12.00 4.52 -5.48
C LEU A 65 -12.25 6.00 -5.75
N GLU A 66 -13.10 6.63 -4.96
CA GLU A 66 -13.40 8.06 -5.02
C GLU A 66 -13.06 8.75 -3.69
N ASP A 67 -13.80 8.41 -2.63
CA ASP A 67 -13.52 8.89 -1.28
C ASP A 67 -12.50 7.96 -0.60
N VAL A 68 -11.35 8.50 -0.25
CA VAL A 68 -10.26 7.74 0.37
C VAL A 68 -9.67 8.50 1.55
N SER A 69 -8.93 7.81 2.39
CA SER A 69 -8.19 8.43 3.49
C SER A 69 -6.76 7.92 3.55
N ILE A 70 -5.84 8.79 3.96
CA ILE A 70 -4.48 8.43 4.35
C ILE A 70 -4.39 8.48 5.87
N GLN A 71 -4.15 7.33 6.48
CA GLN A 71 -4.00 7.19 7.94
C GLN A 71 -2.57 6.87 8.29
N PHE A 72 -2.08 7.50 9.37
CA PHE A 72 -0.79 7.22 9.97
C PHE A 72 -0.99 6.60 11.34
N ASP A 73 -0.37 5.44 11.57
CA ASP A 73 -0.22 4.85 12.88
C ASP A 73 1.26 4.91 13.27
N LYS A 74 1.58 5.39 14.47
CA LYS A 74 2.95 5.47 14.99
C LYS A 74 3.23 4.31 15.92
N TYR A 75 4.42 3.68 15.77
CA TYR A 75 4.85 2.63 16.69
C TYR A 75 5.15 3.19 18.08
N ASN A 76 4.49 2.62 19.09
CA ASN A 76 4.72 2.92 20.49
C ASN A 76 5.58 1.81 21.11
N SER A 77 6.80 2.14 21.52
CA SER A 77 7.77 1.19 22.10
C SER A 77 7.33 0.63 23.46
N ARG A 78 6.50 1.34 24.21
CA ARG A 78 5.99 0.88 25.51
C ARG A 78 4.92 -0.17 25.35
N SER A 79 3.91 0.09 24.51
CA SER A 79 2.84 -0.85 24.22
C SER A 79 3.23 -1.93 23.20
N LYS A 80 4.36 -1.74 22.48
CA LYS A 80 4.83 -2.60 21.39
C LYS A 80 3.81 -2.77 20.27
N LYS A 81 3.04 -1.70 19.99
CA LYS A 81 1.97 -1.66 18.99
C LYS A 81 2.05 -0.38 18.18
N PHE A 82 1.47 -0.43 16.97
CA PHE A 82 1.13 0.76 16.22
C PHE A 82 -0.17 1.35 16.79
N GLU A 83 -0.15 2.65 17.04
CA GLU A 83 -1.26 3.41 17.58
C GLU A 83 -1.61 4.54 16.62
N PHE A 84 -2.91 4.83 16.51
CA PHE A 84 -3.40 5.91 15.66
C PHE A 84 -2.66 7.22 15.95
N TYR A 85 -2.20 7.90 14.89
CA TYR A 85 -1.54 9.20 15.00
C TYR A 85 -2.37 10.29 14.33
N LYS A 86 -2.67 10.18 13.04
CA LYS A 86 -3.52 11.12 12.30
C LYS A 86 -4.10 10.49 11.03
N LYS A 87 -5.14 11.13 10.49
CA LYS A 87 -5.85 10.69 9.29
C LYS A 87 -6.32 11.92 8.51
N PHE A 88 -6.24 11.86 7.19
CA PHE A 88 -6.71 12.90 6.28
C PHE A 88 -7.54 12.28 5.16
N ASP A 89 -8.64 12.95 4.81
CA ASP A 89 -9.52 12.53 3.75
C ASP A 89 -9.13 13.20 2.43
N TYR A 90 -9.30 12.46 1.34
CA TYR A 90 -9.04 12.90 -0.02
C TYR A 90 -10.11 12.39 -0.97
N VAL A 91 -10.27 13.08 -2.10
CA VAL A 91 -11.09 12.65 -3.23
C VAL A 91 -10.16 12.39 -4.41
N ILE A 92 -10.34 11.25 -5.08
CA ILE A 92 -9.59 10.86 -6.28
C ILE A 92 -10.56 10.48 -7.40
N GLU A 93 -10.06 10.39 -8.64
CA GLU A 93 -10.86 9.90 -9.76
C GLU A 93 -10.78 8.36 -9.80
N PRO A 94 -11.92 7.65 -9.96
CA PRO A 94 -11.98 6.18 -9.90
C PRO A 94 -11.11 5.46 -10.94
N ASP A 95 -10.86 6.08 -12.10
CA ASP A 95 -10.05 5.53 -13.18
C ASP A 95 -8.54 5.70 -12.99
N MET A 96 -8.11 6.36 -11.92
CA MET A 96 -6.69 6.55 -11.60
C MET A 96 -6.01 5.22 -11.28
N LYS A 97 -4.82 5.04 -11.85
CA LYS A 97 -3.89 3.94 -11.56
C LYS A 97 -2.66 4.41 -10.81
N TYR A 98 -2.45 5.70 -10.76
CA TYR A 98 -1.29 6.36 -10.21
C TYR A 98 -1.73 7.64 -9.54
N VAL A 99 -1.58 7.70 -8.22
CA VAL A 99 -2.07 8.81 -7.40
C VAL A 99 -0.97 9.22 -6.43
N PHE A 100 -0.85 10.52 -6.21
CA PHE A 100 -0.03 11.05 -5.14
C PHE A 100 -0.86 11.90 -4.18
N PHE A 101 -0.55 11.77 -2.90
CA PHE A 101 -1.16 12.53 -1.82
C PHE A 101 -0.07 13.41 -1.20
N ALA A 102 -0.27 14.70 -1.28
CA ALA A 102 0.62 15.69 -0.71
C ALA A 102 -0.16 16.63 0.21
N LYS A 103 0.55 17.50 0.93
CA LYS A 103 -0.08 18.55 1.70
C LYS A 103 -1.01 19.39 0.81
N ASN A 104 -2.23 19.62 1.31
CA ASN A 104 -3.19 20.56 0.73
C ASN A 104 -3.83 21.40 1.87
N ASP A 105 -4.86 22.19 1.55
CA ASP A 105 -5.51 23.07 2.54
C ASP A 105 -6.22 22.29 3.66
N ASP A 106 -6.66 21.04 3.37
CA ASP A 106 -7.41 20.19 4.28
C ASP A 106 -6.53 19.14 4.99
N SER A 107 -5.27 18.98 4.56
CA SER A 107 -4.37 17.95 5.10
C SER A 107 -2.97 18.48 5.38
N ASP A 108 -2.41 18.02 6.49
CA ASP A 108 -1.04 18.26 6.90
C ASP A 108 -0.25 16.95 6.92
N LEU A 109 0.19 16.49 5.73
CA LEU A 109 1.01 15.29 5.55
C LEU A 109 2.44 15.51 6.06
N LYS A 110 2.57 16.02 7.28
CA LYS A 110 3.85 16.28 7.92
C LYS A 110 4.12 15.22 8.98
N PHE A 111 5.32 14.64 8.94
CA PHE A 111 5.85 13.83 10.02
C PHE A 111 6.63 14.74 10.98
N GLU A 112 6.08 14.97 12.17
CA GLU A 112 6.62 15.92 13.14
C GLU A 112 7.59 15.28 14.13
N GLU A 113 7.50 13.96 14.28
CA GLU A 113 8.27 13.20 15.24
C GLU A 113 8.99 12.02 14.59
N ALA A 114 10.23 11.80 14.99
CA ALA A 114 10.97 10.60 14.60
C ALA A 114 10.30 9.32 15.13
N GLY A 115 10.45 8.23 14.41
CA GLY A 115 9.94 6.92 14.76
C GLY A 115 9.52 6.10 13.55
N PHE A 116 8.93 4.93 13.82
CA PHE A 116 8.36 4.08 12.79
C PHE A 116 6.86 4.34 12.66
N TYR A 117 6.42 4.44 11.42
CA TYR A 117 5.00 4.63 11.10
C TYR A 117 4.53 3.56 10.14
N ARG A 118 3.27 3.17 10.27
CA ARG A 118 2.54 2.46 9.25
C ARG A 118 1.54 3.43 8.62
N VAL A 119 1.60 3.54 7.31
CA VAL A 119 0.74 4.41 6.53
C VAL A 119 -0.22 3.57 5.71
N PHE A 120 -1.50 3.93 5.72
CA PHE A 120 -2.57 3.20 5.06
C PHE A 120 -3.27 4.10 4.05
N LEU A 121 -3.59 3.54 2.89
CA LEU A 121 -4.70 4.02 2.06
C LEU A 121 -5.94 3.23 2.46
N LEU A 122 -6.99 3.94 2.87
CA LEU A 122 -8.28 3.38 3.24
C LEU A 122 -9.35 3.79 2.25
N ASP A 123 -10.32 2.90 1.99
CA ASP A 123 -11.52 3.21 1.23
C ASP A 123 -12.57 3.96 2.09
N ASP A 124 -13.73 4.26 1.50
CA ASP A 124 -14.87 4.94 2.14
C ASP A 124 -15.48 4.18 3.34
N LYS A 125 -15.10 2.91 3.52
CA LYS A 125 -15.53 2.04 4.63
C LYS A 125 -14.40 1.77 5.64
N ASP A 126 -13.32 2.56 5.60
CA ASP A 126 -12.12 2.37 6.41
C ASP A 126 -11.40 1.03 6.21
N LYS A 127 -11.64 0.37 5.07
CA LYS A 127 -10.93 -0.86 4.72
C LYS A 127 -9.58 -0.52 4.09
N THR A 128 -8.54 -1.23 4.51
CA THR A 128 -7.20 -1.08 3.96
C THR A 128 -7.15 -1.54 2.50
N VAL A 129 -6.75 -0.63 1.61
CA VAL A 129 -6.48 -0.87 0.20
C VAL A 129 -5.00 -1.16 -0.02
N ALA A 130 -4.13 -0.37 0.59
CA ALA A 130 -2.68 -0.53 0.57
C ALA A 130 -2.07 -0.01 1.86
N SER A 131 -0.90 -0.51 2.23
CA SER A 131 -0.14 0.01 3.38
C SER A 131 1.35 -0.18 3.19
N ALA A 132 2.15 0.68 3.85
CA ALA A 132 3.59 0.58 3.88
C ALA A 132 4.15 1.07 5.21
N LEU A 133 5.36 0.61 5.55
CA LEU A 133 6.13 1.09 6.69
C LEU A 133 7.11 2.18 6.25
N ILE A 134 7.33 3.15 7.12
CA ILE A 134 8.30 4.23 6.93
C ILE A 134 9.02 4.53 8.24
N GLU A 135 10.31 4.79 8.16
CA GLU A 135 11.12 5.28 9.26
C GLU A 135 11.35 6.79 9.10
N ILE A 136 11.02 7.54 10.14
CA ILE A 136 11.32 8.97 10.24
C ILE A 136 12.46 9.15 11.24
N ILE A 137 13.49 9.85 10.83
CA ILE A 137 14.65 10.19 11.65
C ILE A 137 14.71 11.70 11.88
N ASP A 138 15.47 12.11 12.91
CA ASP A 138 15.74 13.52 13.20
C ASP A 138 16.78 14.12 12.25
#